data_abe96e26d9ccd122694cae8f44f18656
#
_entry.id   abe96e26d9ccd122694cae8f44f18656
#
_cell.length_a   1.000
_cell.length_b   1.000
_cell.length_c   1.000
_cell.angle_alpha   90.00
_cell.angle_beta   90.00
_cell.angle_gamma   90.00
#
_symmetry.space_group_name_H-M   'P 1'
#
loop_
_entity.id
_entity.type
_entity.pdbx_description
1 polymer ?
#
loop_
_entity_poly.entity_id
_entity_poly.type
_entity_poly.pdbx_seq_one_letter_code
_entity_poly.pdbx_strand_id
1 'polypeptide(L)'
;MRPCRLCLALLVLALLTLSGAGLVRAQDPVAPVRDDPTGMSFISSLRARSYGGGEIERVRVLAETPDFTRYLIRYPSDGLNIQGFMNVPKGVEPPYRVVVVAHGYVNPDYYPLLPYTTPYADALARAGFLVVHPSYRGHTGSDDGPNPFRSGYTIDVLNLVALLKQQPDVRPDAIGLFGHSMGGEVTIKALVVRPQDIHAAVLYGAMGADAWENWNLINWKWAGGWFLFDGPFSPWRDRDAFALASPINYLDLVQTPVQIHHGRWDDTVPFAWSANLTDALQEHGKEVEFYAYNASHSFGVGSVAYNMLMQRSIAFFDAHLGQ
;
A
#
# COMPACT_ATOMS: atom_id res chain seq x y z
N MET A 1 46.50 48.55 50.18
CA MET A 1 45.49 49.26 50.99
C MET A 1 44.12 48.63 50.72
N ARG A 2 43.59 48.00 51.74
CA ARG A 2 42.20 47.77 52.15
C ARG A 2 41.03 47.88 51.15
N PRO A 3 39.91 47.21 51.47
CA PRO A 3 39.66 45.78 51.82
C PRO A 3 38.44 45.17 51.09
N CYS A 4 38.42 43.87 51.17
CA CYS A 4 37.32 42.97 51.35
C CYS A 4 35.91 43.55 51.63
N ARG A 5 34.88 43.02 50.92
CA ARG A 5 33.55 42.74 51.49
C ARG A 5 32.94 41.45 50.90
N LEU A 6 32.83 40.49 51.77
CA LEU A 6 31.96 39.30 51.66
C LEU A 6 30.51 39.73 51.43
N CYS A 7 29.85 39.12 50.48
CA CYS A 7 28.39 39.03 50.51
C CYS A 7 27.98 37.57 50.43
N LEU A 8 27.47 37.10 51.53
CA LEU A 8 26.77 35.85 51.72
C LEU A 8 25.46 35.89 50.89
N ALA A 9 25.28 34.97 49.95
CA ALA A 9 23.99 34.76 49.33
C ALA A 9 23.40 33.42 49.83
N LEU A 10 22.32 33.52 50.57
CA LEU A 10 21.50 32.41 51.05
C LEU A 10 20.89 31.65 49.88
N LEU A 11 21.18 30.35 49.81
CA LEU A 11 20.46 29.42 48.96
C LEU A 11 19.11 29.08 49.62
N VAL A 12 18.03 29.59 49.05
CA VAL A 12 16.66 29.12 49.38
C VAL A 12 16.35 27.97 48.45
N LEU A 13 16.35 26.75 48.99
CA LEU A 13 15.88 25.54 48.31
C LEU A 13 14.34 25.57 48.31
N ALA A 14 13.75 25.94 47.16
CA ALA A 14 12.34 25.75 46.93
C ALA A 14 12.10 24.34 46.36
N LEU A 15 11.58 23.43 47.18
CA LEU A 15 11.01 22.17 46.72
C LEU A 15 9.73 22.47 45.93
N LEU A 16 9.81 22.41 44.61
CA LEU A 16 8.63 22.34 43.75
C LEU A 16 8.17 20.90 43.65
N THR A 17 7.11 20.56 44.35
CA THR A 17 6.33 19.34 44.12
C THR A 17 5.64 19.46 42.77
N LEU A 18 6.19 18.77 41.75
CA LEU A 18 5.51 18.58 40.47
C LEU A 18 4.35 17.59 40.69
N SER A 19 3.15 18.12 40.93
CA SER A 19 1.92 17.39 40.70
C SER A 19 1.79 17.14 39.19
N GLY A 20 1.87 15.88 38.82
CA GLY A 20 1.65 15.42 37.44
C GLY A 20 0.20 15.67 37.01
N ALA A 21 -0.08 16.86 36.52
CA ALA A 21 -1.25 17.09 35.68
C ALA A 21 -0.88 16.57 34.26
N GLY A 22 -1.42 15.40 33.90
CA GLY A 22 -1.36 14.92 32.53
C GLY A 22 -1.88 16.00 31.60
N LEU A 23 -1.01 16.50 30.75
CA LEU A 23 -1.40 17.34 29.60
C LEU A 23 -2.38 16.54 28.78
N VAL A 24 -3.67 16.76 28.97
CA VAL A 24 -4.69 16.40 27.98
C VAL A 24 -4.34 17.22 26.75
N ARG A 25 -3.74 16.56 25.76
CA ARG A 25 -3.50 17.15 24.45
C ARG A 25 -4.87 17.59 23.95
N ALA A 26 -5.11 18.88 23.85
CA ALA A 26 -6.30 19.41 23.23
C ALA A 26 -6.37 18.75 21.84
N GLN A 27 -7.46 18.06 21.54
CA GLN A 27 -7.72 17.59 20.20
C GLN A 27 -7.71 18.83 19.33
N ASP A 28 -6.81 18.85 18.34
CA ASP A 28 -6.81 19.90 17.33
C ASP A 28 -8.23 20.02 16.77
N PRO A 29 -8.73 21.23 16.52
CA PRO A 29 -10.07 21.43 15.98
C PRO A 29 -10.17 20.59 14.72
N VAL A 30 -11.20 19.71 14.69
CA VAL A 30 -11.52 18.89 13.51
C VAL A 30 -11.55 19.84 12.31
N ALA A 31 -10.61 19.67 11.39
CA ALA A 31 -10.55 20.46 10.18
C ALA A 31 -11.94 20.44 9.52
N PRO A 32 -12.43 21.55 8.99
CA PRO A 32 -13.76 21.59 8.39
C PRO A 32 -13.86 20.48 7.36
N VAL A 33 -14.96 19.70 7.43
CA VAL A 33 -15.25 18.63 6.49
C VAL A 33 -15.17 19.23 5.09
N ARG A 34 -14.10 18.88 4.36
CA ARG A 34 -13.91 19.35 3.01
C ARG A 34 -14.71 18.46 2.08
N ASP A 35 -15.44 19.09 1.16
CA ASP A 35 -16.15 18.35 0.12
C ASP A 35 -15.18 17.57 -0.76
N ASP A 36 -15.47 16.29 -0.95
CA ASP A 36 -14.82 15.43 -1.94
C ASP A 36 -15.74 15.33 -3.17
N PRO A 37 -15.54 16.19 -4.18
CA PRO A 37 -16.47 16.28 -5.31
C PRO A 37 -16.51 14.99 -6.15
N THR A 38 -15.52 14.13 -5.99
CA THR A 38 -15.45 12.85 -6.72
C THR A 38 -15.91 11.67 -5.88
N GLY A 39 -15.97 11.81 -4.54
CA GLY A 39 -16.16 10.71 -3.59
C GLY A 39 -15.05 9.67 -3.64
N MET A 40 -13.90 10.02 -4.24
CA MET A 40 -12.78 9.10 -4.51
C MET A 40 -11.45 9.58 -3.92
N SER A 41 -11.39 10.82 -3.41
CA SER A 41 -10.12 11.45 -3.08
C SER A 41 -9.66 11.14 -1.65
N PHE A 42 -10.59 11.14 -0.68
CA PHE A 42 -10.26 11.07 0.74
C PHE A 42 -10.48 9.67 1.33
N ILE A 43 -9.66 9.33 2.31
CA ILE A 43 -9.79 8.04 3.01
C ILE A 43 -11.20 7.85 3.58
N SER A 44 -11.81 8.91 4.16
CA SER A 44 -13.18 8.86 4.68
C SER A 44 -14.22 8.52 3.60
N SER A 45 -14.12 9.14 2.42
CA SER A 45 -15.00 8.87 1.29
C SER A 45 -14.83 7.43 0.79
N LEU A 46 -13.58 6.98 0.65
CA LEU A 46 -13.27 5.60 0.25
C LEU A 46 -13.82 4.57 1.25
N ARG A 47 -13.75 4.85 2.54
CA ARG A 47 -14.28 3.96 3.60
C ARG A 47 -15.81 3.88 3.59
N ALA A 48 -16.49 4.95 3.20
CA ALA A 48 -17.95 4.99 3.12
C ALA A 48 -18.53 4.26 1.90
N ARG A 49 -17.69 3.87 0.92
CA ARG A 49 -18.14 3.17 -0.31
C ARG A 49 -18.45 1.72 -0.07
N SER A 50 -19.34 1.18 -0.90
CA SER A 50 -19.47 -0.25 -1.14
C SER A 50 -18.48 -0.68 -2.23
N TYR A 51 -17.99 -1.92 -2.12
CA TYR A 51 -17.05 -2.51 -3.07
C TYR A 51 -17.60 -3.82 -3.63
N GLY A 52 -17.18 -4.19 -4.86
CA GLY A 52 -17.65 -5.36 -5.58
C GLY A 52 -18.77 -5.00 -6.55
N GLY A 53 -19.62 -5.99 -6.82
CA GLY A 53 -20.71 -5.90 -7.80
C GLY A 53 -20.31 -6.45 -9.16
N GLY A 54 -20.88 -7.60 -9.54
CA GLY A 54 -20.56 -8.36 -10.75
C GLY A 54 -19.71 -9.59 -10.48
N GLU A 55 -18.97 -10.03 -11.49
CA GLU A 55 -18.22 -11.29 -11.46
C GLU A 55 -16.83 -11.11 -12.10
N ILE A 56 -15.90 -11.99 -11.75
CA ILE A 56 -14.59 -12.10 -12.41
C ILE A 56 -14.75 -13.06 -13.60
N GLU A 57 -14.55 -12.55 -14.81
CA GLU A 57 -14.57 -13.34 -16.04
C GLU A 57 -13.19 -13.93 -16.32
N ARG A 58 -13.07 -15.24 -16.49
CA ARG A 58 -11.89 -15.91 -17.06
C ARG A 58 -12.02 -15.91 -18.59
N VAL A 59 -11.43 -14.93 -19.27
CA VAL A 59 -11.64 -14.69 -20.71
C VAL A 59 -10.99 -15.78 -21.58
N ARG A 60 -9.72 -16.11 -21.31
CA ARG A 60 -8.96 -17.15 -22.03
C ARG A 60 -7.72 -17.57 -21.26
N VAL A 61 -7.20 -18.75 -21.61
CA VAL A 61 -5.90 -19.21 -21.14
C VAL A 61 -4.79 -18.41 -21.84
N LEU A 62 -3.84 -17.91 -21.05
CA LEU A 62 -2.63 -17.23 -21.51
C LEU A 62 -1.43 -18.15 -21.49
N ALA A 63 -1.34 -19.05 -20.50
CA ALA A 63 -0.25 -20.00 -20.36
C ALA A 63 -0.69 -21.23 -19.56
N GLU A 64 -0.17 -22.38 -19.92
CA GLU A 64 -0.18 -23.63 -19.17
C GLU A 64 1.23 -23.94 -18.72
N THR A 65 1.46 -24.07 -17.41
CA THR A 65 2.73 -24.48 -16.83
C THR A 65 2.55 -25.76 -16.00
N PRO A 66 3.60 -26.43 -15.56
CA PRO A 66 3.47 -27.53 -14.60
C PRO A 66 2.85 -27.10 -13.27
N ASP A 67 3.08 -25.84 -12.86
CA ASP A 67 2.75 -25.36 -11.51
C ASP A 67 1.41 -24.61 -11.44
N PHE A 68 0.99 -23.97 -12.54
CA PHE A 68 -0.26 -23.18 -12.58
C PHE A 68 -0.79 -23.02 -14.01
N THR A 69 -2.09 -22.70 -14.13
CA THR A 69 -2.72 -22.21 -15.35
C THR A 69 -2.94 -20.72 -15.23
N ARG A 70 -2.46 -19.93 -16.22
CA ARG A 70 -2.67 -18.48 -16.27
C ARG A 70 -3.84 -18.14 -17.17
N TYR A 71 -4.77 -17.35 -16.64
CA TYR A 71 -5.91 -16.83 -17.38
C TYR A 71 -5.80 -15.32 -17.57
N LEU A 72 -6.21 -14.82 -18.73
CA LEU A 72 -6.65 -13.44 -18.87
C LEU A 72 -7.98 -13.31 -18.14
N ILE A 73 -8.11 -12.30 -17.30
CA ILE A 73 -9.36 -12.00 -16.60
C ILE A 73 -9.85 -10.59 -16.90
N ARG A 74 -11.16 -10.39 -16.69
CA ARG A 74 -11.81 -9.08 -16.60
C ARG A 74 -12.74 -9.05 -15.41
N TYR A 75 -12.88 -7.86 -14.81
CA TYR A 75 -13.82 -7.64 -13.72
C TYR A 75 -14.32 -6.20 -13.69
N PRO A 76 -15.54 -5.94 -13.19
CA PRO A 76 -16.11 -4.60 -13.09
C PRO A 76 -15.50 -3.84 -11.90
N SER A 77 -15.27 -2.52 -12.10
CA SER A 77 -14.85 -1.60 -11.06
C SER A 77 -15.44 -0.21 -11.34
N ASP A 78 -16.44 0.21 -10.57
CA ASP A 78 -17.15 1.50 -10.73
C ASP A 78 -17.71 1.73 -12.15
N GLY A 79 -18.25 0.71 -12.78
CA GLY A 79 -18.75 0.78 -14.15
C GLY A 79 -17.67 0.66 -15.24
N LEU A 80 -16.39 0.60 -14.85
CA LEU A 80 -15.26 0.31 -15.72
C LEU A 80 -15.05 -1.20 -15.81
N ASN A 81 -14.48 -1.64 -16.94
CA ASN A 81 -14.04 -3.01 -17.15
C ASN A 81 -12.52 -3.09 -16.99
N ILE A 82 -12.05 -3.68 -15.90
CA ILE A 82 -10.63 -3.78 -15.58
C ILE A 82 -10.09 -5.13 -16.01
N GLN A 83 -8.99 -5.10 -16.75
CA GLN A 83 -8.26 -6.28 -17.19
C GLN A 83 -7.21 -6.70 -16.15
N GLY A 84 -6.81 -7.96 -16.19
CA GLY A 84 -5.71 -8.51 -15.42
C GLY A 84 -5.39 -9.93 -15.83
N PHE A 85 -4.53 -10.59 -15.05
CA PHE A 85 -4.36 -12.02 -15.17
C PHE A 85 -4.52 -12.73 -13.83
N MET A 86 -4.83 -14.02 -13.89
CA MET A 86 -5.00 -14.90 -12.73
C MET A 86 -4.18 -16.16 -12.94
N ASN A 87 -3.31 -16.49 -11.99
CA ASN A 87 -2.62 -17.78 -11.93
C ASN A 87 -3.36 -18.69 -10.96
N VAL A 88 -3.98 -19.74 -11.47
CA VAL A 88 -4.62 -20.79 -10.66
C VAL A 88 -3.59 -21.87 -10.41
N PRO A 89 -3.19 -22.13 -9.14
CA PRO A 89 -2.18 -23.13 -8.82
C PRO A 89 -2.67 -24.54 -9.17
N LYS A 90 -1.72 -25.42 -9.53
CA LYS A 90 -1.95 -26.86 -9.73
C LYS A 90 -1.47 -27.63 -8.51
N GLY A 91 -2.09 -28.77 -8.23
CA GLY A 91 -1.72 -29.59 -7.08
C GLY A 91 -2.21 -29.07 -5.72
N VAL A 92 -3.03 -28.04 -5.72
CA VAL A 92 -3.72 -27.51 -4.52
C VAL A 92 -5.21 -27.54 -4.81
N GLU A 93 -5.99 -28.06 -3.87
CA GLU A 93 -7.44 -28.11 -3.98
C GLU A 93 -8.09 -26.82 -3.43
N PRO A 94 -9.18 -26.33 -4.05
CA PRO A 94 -9.93 -25.21 -3.50
C PRO A 94 -10.64 -25.58 -2.17
N PRO A 95 -11.00 -24.60 -1.33
CA PRO A 95 -10.91 -23.16 -1.60
C PRO A 95 -9.49 -22.59 -1.38
N TYR A 96 -9.07 -21.73 -2.29
CA TYR A 96 -7.71 -21.19 -2.34
C TYR A 96 -7.47 -20.03 -1.37
N ARG A 97 -6.25 -19.95 -0.85
CA ARG A 97 -5.68 -18.71 -0.32
C ARG A 97 -5.28 -17.81 -1.50
N VAL A 98 -5.56 -16.53 -1.39
CA VAL A 98 -5.37 -15.58 -2.51
C VAL A 98 -4.30 -14.55 -2.18
N VAL A 99 -3.48 -14.22 -3.17
CA VAL A 99 -2.62 -13.03 -3.12
C VAL A 99 -2.91 -12.16 -4.34
N VAL A 100 -3.32 -10.92 -4.12
CA VAL A 100 -3.42 -9.90 -5.16
C VAL A 100 -2.09 -9.17 -5.28
N VAL A 101 -1.51 -9.16 -6.48
CA VAL A 101 -0.24 -8.47 -6.77
C VAL A 101 -0.52 -7.11 -7.37
N ALA A 102 -0.27 -6.07 -6.61
CA ALA A 102 -0.40 -4.67 -6.99
C ALA A 102 0.93 -4.18 -7.60
N HIS A 103 0.93 -3.87 -8.91
CA HIS A 103 2.14 -3.51 -9.63
C HIS A 103 2.56 -2.04 -9.40
N GLY A 104 3.84 -1.74 -9.64
CA GLY A 104 4.37 -0.38 -9.65
C GLY A 104 4.02 0.38 -10.93
N TYR A 105 4.50 1.62 -11.02
CA TYR A 105 4.24 2.45 -12.20
C TYR A 105 4.86 1.83 -13.46
N VAL A 106 4.04 1.72 -14.47
CA VAL A 106 4.41 1.51 -15.88
C VAL A 106 3.57 2.50 -16.66
N ASN A 107 4.12 3.11 -17.70
CA ASN A 107 3.34 4.03 -18.52
C ASN A 107 2.08 3.32 -19.05
N PRO A 108 0.88 3.82 -18.76
CA PRO A 108 -0.38 3.16 -19.15
C PRO A 108 -0.50 2.88 -20.64
N ASP A 109 -0.02 3.78 -21.50
CA ASP A 109 -0.10 3.64 -22.97
C ASP A 109 0.75 2.46 -23.52
N TYR A 110 1.76 2.04 -22.75
CA TYR A 110 2.71 0.99 -23.12
C TYR A 110 2.71 -0.17 -22.14
N TYR A 111 1.66 -0.30 -21.32
CA TYR A 111 1.58 -1.34 -20.32
C TYR A 111 1.41 -2.72 -20.96
N PRO A 112 2.34 -3.66 -20.76
CA PRO A 112 2.18 -5.02 -21.24
C PRO A 112 1.23 -5.80 -20.34
N LEU A 113 0.48 -6.74 -20.90
CA LEU A 113 -0.39 -7.63 -20.12
C LEU A 113 0.36 -8.41 -19.03
N LEU A 114 1.63 -8.74 -19.30
CA LEU A 114 2.53 -9.41 -18.35
C LEU A 114 3.67 -8.44 -17.99
N PRO A 115 3.46 -7.56 -17.00
CA PRO A 115 4.45 -6.56 -16.62
C PRO A 115 5.63 -7.17 -15.85
N TYR A 116 6.60 -6.33 -15.50
CA TYR A 116 7.81 -6.72 -14.77
C TYR A 116 7.54 -7.38 -13.40
N THR A 117 6.35 -7.21 -12.83
CA THR A 117 5.91 -7.83 -11.58
C THR A 117 5.37 -9.27 -11.75
N THR A 118 5.21 -9.73 -12.98
CA THR A 118 4.79 -11.11 -13.29
C THR A 118 5.64 -12.18 -12.57
N PRO A 119 6.97 -12.08 -12.48
CA PRO A 119 7.78 -13.07 -11.76
C PRO A 119 7.42 -13.25 -10.29
N TYR A 120 6.96 -12.19 -9.59
CA TYR A 120 6.47 -12.28 -8.20
C TYR A 120 5.17 -13.08 -8.14
N ALA A 121 4.23 -12.77 -9.05
CA ALA A 121 2.97 -13.52 -9.17
C ALA A 121 3.21 -15.00 -9.48
N ASP A 122 4.21 -15.32 -10.30
CA ASP A 122 4.56 -16.70 -10.64
C ASP A 122 5.18 -17.44 -9.46
N ALA A 123 6.04 -16.78 -8.69
CA ALA A 123 6.64 -17.38 -7.51
C ALA A 123 5.58 -17.69 -6.43
N LEU A 124 4.63 -16.80 -6.21
CA LEU A 124 3.51 -17.01 -5.30
C LEU A 124 2.58 -18.13 -5.78
N ALA A 125 2.31 -18.22 -7.09
CA ALA A 125 1.48 -19.29 -7.63
C ALA A 125 2.16 -20.67 -7.52
N ARG A 126 3.49 -20.75 -7.70
CA ARG A 126 4.27 -21.98 -7.44
C ARG A 126 4.26 -22.38 -5.98
N ALA A 127 4.08 -21.43 -5.06
CA ALA A 127 3.90 -21.70 -3.63
C ALA A 127 2.45 -22.10 -3.25
N GLY A 128 1.55 -22.25 -4.22
CA GLY A 128 0.19 -22.76 -4.01
C GLY A 128 -0.87 -21.69 -3.74
N PHE A 129 -0.57 -20.40 -3.92
CA PHE A 129 -1.58 -19.34 -3.84
C PHE A 129 -2.32 -19.18 -5.17
N LEU A 130 -3.63 -18.93 -5.11
CA LEU A 130 -4.33 -18.30 -6.23
C LEU A 130 -3.84 -16.85 -6.33
N VAL A 131 -3.24 -16.49 -7.44
CA VAL A 131 -2.67 -15.14 -7.59
C VAL A 131 -3.44 -14.35 -8.62
N VAL A 132 -3.87 -13.14 -8.26
CA VAL A 132 -4.56 -12.23 -9.17
C VAL A 132 -3.75 -10.94 -9.31
N HIS A 133 -3.53 -10.53 -10.55
CA HIS A 133 -2.73 -9.37 -10.89
C HIS A 133 -3.56 -8.42 -11.75
N PRO A 134 -4.18 -7.37 -11.17
CA PRO A 134 -4.93 -6.36 -11.93
C PRO A 134 -4.00 -5.46 -12.72
N SER A 135 -4.48 -4.97 -13.86
CA SER A 135 -3.77 -3.98 -14.68
C SER A 135 -4.16 -2.53 -14.36
N TYR A 136 -5.11 -2.30 -13.46
CA TYR A 136 -5.74 -1.04 -13.09
C TYR A 136 -6.43 -0.29 -14.26
N ARG A 137 -7.28 0.70 -13.92
CA ARG A 137 -7.88 1.63 -14.87
C ARG A 137 -6.83 2.43 -15.64
N GLY A 138 -7.13 2.80 -16.88
CA GLY A 138 -6.21 3.54 -17.76
C GLY A 138 -5.06 2.71 -18.34
N HIS A 139 -4.80 1.49 -17.86
CA HIS A 139 -3.75 0.63 -18.43
C HIS A 139 -4.30 -0.22 -19.59
N THR A 140 -3.42 -0.59 -20.52
CA THR A 140 -3.79 -1.37 -21.72
C THR A 140 -4.75 -2.51 -21.41
N GLY A 141 -5.90 -2.52 -22.08
CA GLY A 141 -6.94 -3.54 -21.94
C GLY A 141 -7.97 -3.28 -20.85
N SER A 142 -7.74 -2.29 -19.99
CA SER A 142 -8.71 -1.76 -19.04
C SER A 142 -9.33 -0.47 -19.55
N ASP A 143 -10.57 -0.19 -19.13
CA ASP A 143 -11.18 1.11 -19.35
C ASP A 143 -10.46 2.18 -18.53
N ASP A 144 -10.47 3.42 -19.04
CA ASP A 144 -9.92 4.58 -18.34
C ASP A 144 -10.95 5.23 -17.41
N GLY A 145 -10.47 5.91 -16.37
CA GLY A 145 -11.34 6.60 -15.43
C GLY A 145 -10.59 7.44 -14.39
N PRO A 146 -11.31 8.23 -13.58
CA PRO A 146 -10.73 9.12 -12.59
C PRO A 146 -9.81 8.38 -11.60
N ASN A 147 -8.65 8.99 -11.29
CA ASN A 147 -7.66 8.39 -10.41
C ASN A 147 -6.98 9.45 -9.49
N PRO A 148 -7.77 10.29 -8.77
CA PRO A 148 -7.20 11.30 -7.88
C PRO A 148 -6.40 10.64 -6.76
N PHE A 149 -5.20 11.13 -6.48
CA PHE A 149 -4.29 10.57 -5.48
C PHE A 149 -4.07 9.04 -5.61
N ARG A 150 -4.14 8.50 -6.85
CA ARG A 150 -4.11 7.06 -7.15
C ARG A 150 -5.18 6.22 -6.43
N SER A 151 -6.25 6.89 -5.95
CA SER A 151 -7.36 6.21 -5.28
C SER A 151 -8.17 5.34 -6.23
N GLY A 152 -8.22 5.67 -7.52
CA GLY A 152 -8.83 4.82 -8.54
C GLY A 152 -8.21 3.43 -8.59
N TYR A 153 -6.88 3.32 -8.52
CA TYR A 153 -6.17 2.03 -8.47
C TYR A 153 -6.51 1.25 -7.19
N THR A 154 -6.61 1.97 -6.05
CA THR A 154 -7.04 1.36 -4.79
C THR A 154 -8.47 0.83 -4.88
N ILE A 155 -9.38 1.56 -5.52
CA ILE A 155 -10.76 1.13 -5.78
C ILE A 155 -10.78 -0.12 -6.65
N ASP A 156 -9.96 -0.18 -7.71
CA ASP A 156 -9.88 -1.35 -8.58
C ASP A 156 -9.43 -2.59 -7.81
N VAL A 157 -8.43 -2.46 -6.93
CA VAL A 157 -7.97 -3.55 -6.05
C VAL A 157 -9.05 -3.94 -5.04
N LEU A 158 -9.74 -2.99 -4.40
CA LEU A 158 -10.76 -3.31 -3.40
C LEU A 158 -12.03 -3.91 -4.01
N ASN A 159 -12.42 -3.49 -5.22
CA ASN A 159 -13.49 -4.15 -5.96
C ASN A 159 -13.10 -5.60 -6.31
N LEU A 160 -11.86 -5.83 -6.76
CA LEU A 160 -11.35 -7.18 -7.00
C LEU A 160 -11.35 -8.03 -5.74
N VAL A 161 -10.88 -7.52 -4.59
CA VAL A 161 -10.91 -8.22 -3.30
C VAL A 161 -12.34 -8.60 -2.92
N ALA A 162 -13.30 -7.68 -3.06
CA ALA A 162 -14.69 -7.94 -2.75
C ALA A 162 -15.31 -9.01 -3.66
N LEU A 163 -14.94 -9.03 -4.94
CA LEU A 163 -15.38 -10.07 -5.89
C LEU A 163 -14.72 -11.43 -5.58
N LEU A 164 -13.45 -11.45 -5.21
CA LEU A 164 -12.74 -12.67 -4.82
C LEU A 164 -13.38 -13.31 -3.58
N LYS A 165 -13.79 -12.54 -2.59
CA LYS A 165 -14.49 -13.03 -1.40
C LYS A 165 -15.83 -13.74 -1.70
N GLN A 166 -16.41 -13.51 -2.88
CA GLN A 166 -17.66 -14.11 -3.32
C GLN A 166 -17.45 -15.38 -4.17
N GLN A 167 -16.20 -15.68 -4.58
CA GLN A 167 -15.91 -16.87 -5.37
C GLN A 167 -15.98 -18.13 -4.51
N PRO A 168 -16.67 -19.20 -4.96
CA PRO A 168 -16.81 -20.42 -4.17
C PRO A 168 -15.50 -21.19 -3.99
N ASP A 169 -14.53 -20.95 -4.87
CA ASP A 169 -13.19 -21.54 -4.84
C ASP A 169 -12.13 -20.70 -4.09
N VAL A 170 -12.56 -19.63 -3.39
CA VAL A 170 -11.70 -18.73 -2.60
C VAL A 170 -12.04 -18.80 -1.12
N ARG A 171 -11.03 -18.81 -0.26
CA ARG A 171 -11.17 -18.60 1.18
C ARG A 171 -11.35 -17.10 1.46
N PRO A 172 -12.53 -16.62 1.85
CA PRO A 172 -12.81 -15.19 2.01
C PRO A 172 -12.03 -14.55 3.18
N ASP A 173 -11.52 -15.37 4.09
CA ASP A 173 -10.68 -15.03 5.26
C ASP A 173 -9.18 -15.21 5.01
N ALA A 174 -8.76 -15.48 3.78
CA ALA A 174 -7.37 -15.76 3.43
C ALA A 174 -6.93 -14.99 2.17
N ILE A 175 -7.10 -13.67 2.18
CA ILE A 175 -6.72 -12.77 1.08
C ILE A 175 -5.58 -11.86 1.53
N GLY A 176 -4.46 -11.92 0.81
CA GLY A 176 -3.30 -11.07 1.00
C GLY A 176 -3.08 -10.10 -0.15
N LEU A 177 -2.31 -9.04 0.10
CA LEU A 177 -1.84 -8.11 -0.92
C LEU A 177 -0.31 -8.11 -0.98
N PHE A 178 0.25 -8.10 -2.18
CA PHE A 178 1.68 -7.88 -2.43
C PHE A 178 1.82 -6.63 -3.31
N GLY A 179 2.35 -5.54 -2.75
CA GLY A 179 2.47 -4.26 -3.46
C GLY A 179 3.92 -3.86 -3.71
N HIS A 180 4.30 -3.62 -4.97
CA HIS A 180 5.62 -3.10 -5.34
C HIS A 180 5.53 -1.63 -5.76
N SER A 181 6.45 -0.78 -5.25
CA SER A 181 6.58 0.62 -5.67
C SER A 181 5.25 1.39 -5.50
N MET A 182 4.67 1.94 -6.57
CA MET A 182 3.33 2.54 -6.59
C MET A 182 2.26 1.56 -6.07
N GLY A 183 2.37 0.26 -6.37
CA GLY A 183 1.47 -0.77 -5.84
C GLY A 183 1.55 -0.91 -4.32
N GLY A 184 2.67 -0.54 -3.70
CA GLY A 184 2.80 -0.46 -2.25
C GLY A 184 1.97 0.67 -1.65
N GLU A 185 1.92 1.85 -2.30
CA GLU A 185 1.00 2.93 -1.91
C GLU A 185 -0.47 2.51 -2.05
N VAL A 186 -0.81 1.84 -3.15
CA VAL A 186 -2.16 1.27 -3.35
C VAL A 186 -2.50 0.30 -2.23
N THR A 187 -1.54 -0.57 -1.86
CA THR A 187 -1.72 -1.55 -0.79
C THR A 187 -1.95 -0.88 0.57
N ILE A 188 -1.06 0.02 1.03
CA ILE A 188 -1.24 0.65 2.34
C ILE A 188 -2.54 1.47 2.40
N LYS A 189 -2.98 2.09 1.29
CA LYS A 189 -4.27 2.77 1.21
C LYS A 189 -5.42 1.78 1.34
N ALA A 190 -5.35 0.60 0.71
CA ALA A 190 -6.35 -0.45 0.86
C ALA A 190 -6.47 -0.93 2.32
N LEU A 191 -5.33 -1.05 3.06
CA LEU A 191 -5.33 -1.48 4.46
C LEU A 191 -6.05 -0.51 5.39
N VAL A 192 -5.98 0.80 5.16
CA VAL A 192 -6.71 1.79 6.00
C VAL A 192 -8.16 1.96 5.55
N VAL A 193 -8.48 1.66 4.29
CA VAL A 193 -9.84 1.77 3.75
C VAL A 193 -10.70 0.56 4.12
N ARG A 194 -10.17 -0.66 3.94
CA ARG A 194 -10.88 -1.94 4.18
C ARG A 194 -10.04 -2.90 5.02
N PRO A 195 -9.69 -2.53 6.26
CA PRO A 195 -8.77 -3.30 7.10
C PRO A 195 -9.22 -4.74 7.39
N GLN A 196 -10.54 -4.99 7.38
CA GLN A 196 -11.13 -6.31 7.66
C GLN A 196 -11.18 -7.24 6.45
N ASP A 197 -10.87 -6.76 5.24
CA ASP A 197 -10.97 -7.56 4.01
C ASP A 197 -9.62 -8.11 3.54
N ILE A 198 -8.52 -7.70 4.21
CA ILE A 198 -7.15 -8.06 3.85
C ILE A 198 -6.46 -8.63 5.10
N HIS A 199 -5.91 -9.83 5.00
CA HIS A 199 -5.45 -10.62 6.14
C HIS A 199 -3.93 -10.67 6.29
N ALA A 200 -3.18 -10.32 5.23
CA ALA A 200 -1.72 -10.14 5.24
C ALA A 200 -1.31 -9.18 4.12
N ALA A 201 -0.28 -8.36 4.35
CA ALA A 201 0.20 -7.45 3.31
C ALA A 201 1.72 -7.39 3.26
N VAL A 202 2.28 -7.46 2.05
CA VAL A 202 3.69 -7.27 1.76
C VAL A 202 3.88 -5.99 0.96
N LEU A 203 4.73 -5.09 1.45
CA LEU A 203 5.12 -3.85 0.80
C LEU A 203 6.59 -3.96 0.37
N TYR A 204 6.85 -3.83 -0.92
CA TYR A 204 8.21 -3.94 -1.47
C TYR A 204 8.61 -2.68 -2.23
N GLY A 205 9.68 -1.99 -1.79
CA GLY A 205 10.14 -0.73 -2.35
C GLY A 205 9.00 0.27 -2.50
N ALA A 206 8.09 0.28 -1.53
CA ALA A 206 6.79 0.94 -1.63
C ALA A 206 6.93 2.46 -1.66
N MET A 207 6.15 3.13 -2.50
CA MET A 207 5.93 4.57 -2.39
C MET A 207 5.30 4.91 -1.04
N GLY A 208 5.48 6.17 -0.62
CA GLY A 208 5.12 6.62 0.72
C GLY A 208 3.63 6.55 1.03
N ALA A 209 3.31 6.46 2.31
CA ALA A 209 1.95 6.55 2.82
C ALA A 209 1.44 8.02 2.90
N ASP A 210 2.27 8.99 2.55
CA ASP A 210 1.93 10.42 2.47
C ASP A 210 1.78 10.86 1.02
N ALA A 211 0.59 11.32 0.66
CA ALA A 211 0.26 11.74 -0.71
C ALA A 211 1.07 12.98 -1.15
N TRP A 212 1.42 13.87 -0.22
CA TRP A 212 2.23 15.04 -0.51
C TRP A 212 3.68 14.67 -0.81
N GLU A 213 4.28 13.77 -0.02
CA GLU A 213 5.63 13.27 -0.29
C GLU A 213 5.70 12.56 -1.64
N ASN A 214 4.71 11.72 -1.95
CA ASN A 214 4.59 11.04 -3.24
C ASN A 214 4.49 12.04 -4.40
N TRP A 215 3.65 13.07 -4.27
CA TRP A 215 3.52 14.11 -5.28
C TRP A 215 4.85 14.86 -5.48
N ASN A 216 5.53 15.26 -4.40
CA ASN A 216 6.82 15.93 -4.47
C ASN A 216 7.88 15.09 -5.18
N LEU A 217 8.00 13.81 -4.81
CA LEU A 217 8.98 12.92 -5.43
C LEU A 217 8.75 12.79 -6.94
N ILE A 218 7.49 12.56 -7.35
CA ILE A 218 7.13 12.40 -8.76
C ILE A 218 7.40 13.69 -9.53
N ASN A 219 6.98 14.83 -8.98
CA ASN A 219 7.11 16.11 -9.65
C ASN A 219 8.59 16.53 -9.84
N TRP A 220 9.41 16.37 -8.80
CA TRP A 220 10.82 16.76 -8.88
C TRP A 220 11.68 15.75 -9.66
N LYS A 221 11.43 14.47 -9.49
CA LYS A 221 12.32 13.43 -10.03
C LYS A 221 12.00 13.07 -11.48
N TRP A 222 10.72 13.03 -11.85
CA TRP A 222 10.32 12.54 -13.17
C TRP A 222 9.62 13.56 -14.05
N ALA A 223 8.97 14.57 -13.48
CA ALA A 223 8.31 15.63 -14.23
C ALA A 223 9.20 16.88 -14.44
N GLY A 224 10.46 16.86 -13.95
CA GLY A 224 11.37 17.99 -14.07
C GLY A 224 10.87 19.28 -13.42
N GLY A 225 10.03 19.17 -12.37
CA GLY A 225 9.36 20.29 -11.73
C GLY A 225 8.13 20.80 -12.49
N TRP A 226 7.76 20.19 -13.62
CA TRP A 226 6.56 20.48 -14.40
C TRP A 226 5.43 19.54 -13.97
N PHE A 227 4.28 20.14 -13.69
CA PHE A 227 3.10 19.52 -13.12
C PHE A 227 2.72 18.17 -13.74
N LEU A 228 2.76 17.11 -12.92
CA LEU A 228 1.86 15.98 -13.07
C LEU A 228 0.89 16.03 -11.90
N PHE A 229 -0.11 16.91 -11.99
CA PHE A 229 -1.21 16.95 -11.05
C PHE A 229 -2.45 16.38 -11.74
N ASP A 230 -2.82 15.19 -11.32
CA ASP A 230 -4.05 14.54 -11.78
C ASP A 230 -5.08 14.57 -10.64
N GLY A 231 -5.93 15.59 -10.67
CA GLY A 231 -6.99 15.71 -9.69
C GLY A 231 -7.54 17.11 -9.48
N PRO A 232 -8.66 17.23 -8.74
CA PRO A 232 -9.36 18.50 -8.51
C PRO A 232 -8.67 19.42 -7.48
N PHE A 233 -7.61 18.94 -6.80
CA PHE A 233 -6.96 19.64 -5.69
C PHE A 233 -5.57 20.17 -6.10
N SER A 234 -5.36 21.47 -5.90
CA SER A 234 -4.06 22.10 -6.14
C SER A 234 -3.08 21.82 -5.01
N PRO A 235 -1.88 21.29 -5.28
CA PRO A 235 -0.90 21.03 -4.23
C PRO A 235 -0.48 22.28 -3.45
N TRP A 236 -0.62 23.45 -4.04
CA TRP A 236 -0.26 24.72 -3.42
C TRP A 236 -1.34 25.32 -2.52
N ARG A 237 -2.60 25.06 -2.82
CA ARG A 237 -3.76 25.64 -2.13
C ARG A 237 -4.50 24.64 -1.24
N ASP A 238 -4.34 23.35 -1.52
CA ASP A 238 -5.18 22.30 -0.98
C ASP A 238 -4.38 21.26 -0.19
N ARG A 239 -3.42 21.72 0.64
CA ARG A 239 -2.56 20.86 1.47
C ARG A 239 -3.34 19.92 2.37
N ASP A 240 -4.45 20.37 2.92
CA ASP A 240 -5.39 19.58 3.71
C ASP A 240 -6.00 18.41 2.92
N ALA A 241 -6.27 18.60 1.62
CA ALA A 241 -6.74 17.51 0.76
C ALA A 241 -5.70 16.38 0.65
N PHE A 242 -4.40 16.72 0.56
CA PHE A 242 -3.34 15.73 0.58
C PHE A 242 -3.30 14.97 1.92
N ALA A 243 -3.46 15.66 3.05
CA ALA A 243 -3.51 15.02 4.36
C ALA A 243 -4.72 14.05 4.48
N LEU A 244 -5.91 14.47 3.99
CA LEU A 244 -7.12 13.63 3.99
C LEU A 244 -7.02 12.42 3.06
N ALA A 245 -6.15 12.48 2.03
CA ALA A 245 -5.89 11.39 1.09
C ALA A 245 -4.73 10.47 1.53
N SER A 246 -3.97 10.85 2.57
CA SER A 246 -2.73 10.18 3.00
C SER A 246 -2.99 9.07 4.01
N PRO A 247 -2.69 7.79 3.69
CA PRO A 247 -2.83 6.67 4.63
C PRO A 247 -2.08 6.85 5.95
N ILE A 248 -0.96 7.60 5.95
CA ILE A 248 -0.14 7.82 7.15
C ILE A 248 -0.93 8.43 8.32
N ASN A 249 -1.98 9.19 8.04
CA ASN A 249 -2.84 9.84 9.03
C ASN A 249 -3.95 8.91 9.57
N TYR A 250 -3.99 7.65 9.14
CA TYR A 250 -5.05 6.67 9.44
C TYR A 250 -4.47 5.30 9.80
N LEU A 251 -3.20 5.22 10.22
CA LEU A 251 -2.55 3.94 10.53
C LEU A 251 -3.15 3.24 11.75
N ASP A 252 -3.82 3.98 12.62
CA ASP A 252 -4.61 3.43 13.72
C ASP A 252 -5.68 2.44 13.24
N LEU A 253 -6.20 2.62 12.01
CA LEU A 253 -7.20 1.76 11.39
C LEU A 253 -6.65 0.43 10.86
N VAL A 254 -5.34 0.31 10.63
CA VAL A 254 -4.73 -0.92 10.12
C VAL A 254 -4.94 -2.07 11.12
N GLN A 255 -5.44 -3.21 10.64
CA GLN A 255 -5.64 -4.44 11.42
C GLN A 255 -4.79 -5.60 10.87
N THR A 256 -4.30 -5.44 9.67
CA THR A 256 -3.58 -6.43 8.88
C THR A 256 -2.12 -6.47 9.31
N PRO A 257 -1.52 -7.65 9.56
CA PRO A 257 -0.07 -7.80 9.64
C PRO A 257 0.62 -7.32 8.36
N VAL A 258 1.73 -6.60 8.50
CA VAL A 258 2.46 -5.99 7.39
C VAL A 258 3.91 -6.44 7.37
N GLN A 259 4.40 -6.87 6.21
CA GLN A 259 5.81 -7.13 5.99
C GLN A 259 6.36 -6.14 4.97
N ILE A 260 7.43 -5.42 5.32
CA ILE A 260 8.03 -4.36 4.49
C ILE A 260 9.43 -4.79 4.03
N HIS A 261 9.70 -4.65 2.73
CA HIS A 261 10.99 -4.93 2.11
C HIS A 261 11.50 -3.71 1.35
N HIS A 262 12.78 -3.33 1.52
CA HIS A 262 13.34 -2.19 0.80
C HIS A 262 14.84 -2.37 0.50
N GLY A 263 15.26 -1.93 -0.68
CA GLY A 263 16.67 -1.87 -1.06
C GLY A 263 17.35 -0.64 -0.46
N ARG A 264 18.50 -0.78 0.20
CA ARG A 264 19.26 0.34 0.78
C ARG A 264 19.79 1.32 -0.28
N TRP A 265 19.95 0.84 -1.52
CA TRP A 265 20.43 1.62 -2.65
C TRP A 265 19.31 1.95 -3.64
N ASP A 266 18.07 2.00 -3.13
CA ASP A 266 16.91 2.40 -3.90
C ASP A 266 17.05 3.88 -4.32
N ASP A 267 17.25 4.10 -5.60
CA ASP A 267 17.38 5.41 -6.22
C ASP A 267 16.04 5.94 -6.74
N THR A 268 14.99 5.15 -6.67
CA THR A 268 13.66 5.45 -7.18
C THR A 268 12.74 5.94 -6.06
N VAL A 269 12.64 5.19 -4.98
CA VAL A 269 11.86 5.54 -3.79
C VAL A 269 12.80 5.65 -2.58
N PRO A 270 12.74 6.71 -1.77
CA PRO A 270 13.60 6.88 -0.61
C PRO A 270 13.46 5.72 0.39
N PHE A 271 14.57 5.05 0.71
CA PHE A 271 14.61 3.98 1.73
C PHE A 271 14.00 4.42 3.07
N ALA A 272 14.22 5.68 3.46
CA ALA A 272 13.70 6.25 4.70
C ALA A 272 12.17 6.18 4.80
N TRP A 273 11.44 6.17 3.68
CA TRP A 273 9.98 6.09 3.71
C TRP A 273 9.47 4.77 4.28
N SER A 274 10.12 3.66 3.92
CA SER A 274 9.79 2.35 4.51
C SER A 274 10.19 2.24 5.97
N ALA A 275 11.33 2.83 6.36
CA ALA A 275 11.74 2.87 7.75
C ALA A 275 10.75 3.69 8.59
N ASN A 276 10.41 4.91 8.16
CA ASN A 276 9.45 5.78 8.85
C ASN A 276 8.04 5.15 8.91
N LEU A 277 7.59 4.47 7.85
CA LEU A 277 6.31 3.75 7.88
C LEU A 277 6.33 2.60 8.89
N THR A 278 7.46 1.89 8.99
CA THR A 278 7.63 0.83 9.99
C THR A 278 7.52 1.39 11.40
N ASP A 279 8.25 2.46 11.71
CA ASP A 279 8.22 3.12 13.01
C ASP A 279 6.80 3.61 13.34
N ALA A 280 6.13 4.27 12.39
CA ALA A 280 4.77 4.75 12.56
C ALA A 280 3.75 3.62 12.79
N LEU A 281 3.85 2.49 12.08
CA LEU A 281 3.02 1.32 12.35
C LEU A 281 3.27 0.74 13.75
N GLN A 282 4.52 0.66 14.19
CA GLN A 282 4.89 0.21 15.53
C GLN A 282 4.35 1.15 16.63
N GLU A 283 4.44 2.46 16.42
CA GLU A 283 3.86 3.46 17.36
C GLU A 283 2.34 3.29 17.53
N HIS A 284 1.65 2.83 16.49
CA HIS A 284 0.23 2.46 16.55
C HIS A 284 -0.02 1.02 17.02
N GLY A 285 1.01 0.31 17.52
CA GLY A 285 0.89 -1.05 18.03
C GLY A 285 0.54 -2.08 16.96
N LYS A 286 0.89 -1.82 15.67
CA LYS A 286 0.60 -2.74 14.56
C LYS A 286 1.69 -3.77 14.42
N GLU A 287 1.30 -4.98 13.98
CA GLU A 287 2.23 -6.05 13.66
C GLU A 287 2.94 -5.73 12.34
N VAL A 288 4.25 -5.48 12.40
CA VAL A 288 5.06 -5.13 11.24
C VAL A 288 6.46 -5.74 11.31
N GLU A 289 6.89 -6.31 10.20
CA GLU A 289 8.26 -6.79 9.97
C GLU A 289 8.95 -5.89 8.92
N PHE A 290 10.23 -5.57 9.13
CA PHE A 290 11.00 -4.77 8.16
C PHE A 290 12.31 -5.44 7.78
N TYR A 291 12.53 -5.58 6.47
CA TYR A 291 13.72 -6.17 5.89
C TYR A 291 14.41 -5.24 4.90
N ALA A 292 15.65 -4.88 5.19
CA ALA A 292 16.50 -4.05 4.36
C ALA A 292 17.53 -4.89 3.60
N TYR A 293 17.71 -4.60 2.30
CA TYR A 293 18.59 -5.36 1.40
C TYR A 293 19.67 -4.46 0.79
N ASN A 294 20.84 -5.01 0.55
CA ASN A 294 21.87 -4.32 -0.24
C ASN A 294 21.53 -4.47 -1.74
N ALA A 295 20.49 -3.76 -2.17
CA ALA A 295 19.93 -3.83 -3.51
C ALA A 295 19.30 -2.49 -3.90
N SER A 296 19.01 -2.30 -5.19
CA SER A 296 18.30 -1.14 -5.76
C SER A 296 16.78 -1.29 -5.63
N HIS A 297 16.01 -0.43 -6.35
CA HIS A 297 14.54 -0.43 -6.32
C HIS A 297 13.89 -1.76 -6.72
N SER A 298 14.36 -2.37 -7.81
CA SER A 298 13.86 -3.65 -8.30
C SER A 298 14.93 -4.72 -8.16
N PHE A 299 14.64 -5.78 -7.41
CA PHE A 299 15.57 -6.89 -7.26
C PHE A 299 15.53 -7.77 -8.51
N GLY A 300 16.67 -7.96 -9.15
CA GLY A 300 16.76 -8.82 -10.33
C GLY A 300 16.30 -10.25 -10.00
N VAL A 301 15.45 -10.81 -10.84
CA VAL A 301 14.95 -12.19 -10.69
C VAL A 301 16.12 -13.17 -10.55
N GLY A 302 16.06 -14.03 -9.55
CA GLY A 302 17.12 -14.99 -9.22
C GLY A 302 18.29 -14.42 -8.42
N SER A 303 18.34 -13.10 -8.15
CA SER A 303 19.33 -12.52 -7.23
C SER A 303 19.08 -12.98 -5.79
N VAL A 304 20.10 -12.87 -4.95
CA VAL A 304 19.98 -13.19 -3.52
C VAL A 304 18.86 -12.36 -2.87
N ALA A 305 18.79 -11.07 -3.17
CA ALA A 305 17.76 -10.19 -2.63
C ALA A 305 16.35 -10.62 -3.07
N TYR A 306 16.15 -10.94 -4.36
CA TYR A 306 14.88 -11.46 -4.87
C TYR A 306 14.48 -12.78 -4.20
N ASN A 307 15.40 -13.72 -4.10
CA ASN A 307 15.12 -15.02 -3.49
C ASN A 307 14.74 -14.87 -2.01
N MET A 308 15.46 -14.02 -1.26
CA MET A 308 15.13 -13.73 0.14
C MET A 308 13.78 -12.98 0.29
N LEU A 309 13.48 -12.02 -0.59
CA LEU A 309 12.18 -11.34 -0.65
C LEU A 309 11.06 -12.38 -0.81
N MET A 310 11.14 -13.23 -1.85
CA MET A 310 10.09 -14.20 -2.12
C MET A 310 9.96 -15.26 -1.03
N GLN A 311 11.07 -15.79 -0.50
CA GLN A 311 11.05 -16.74 0.60
C GLN A 311 10.34 -16.17 1.84
N ARG A 312 10.68 -14.93 2.24
CA ARG A 312 10.07 -14.26 3.40
C ARG A 312 8.61 -13.94 3.16
N SER A 313 8.27 -13.42 1.98
CA SER A 313 6.88 -13.08 1.63
C SER A 313 5.99 -14.33 1.59
N ILE A 314 6.46 -15.44 1.03
CA ILE A 314 5.73 -16.71 1.01
C ILE A 314 5.51 -17.22 2.44
N ALA A 315 6.57 -17.26 3.26
CA ALA A 315 6.49 -17.70 4.66
C ALA A 315 5.52 -16.80 5.47
N PHE A 316 5.53 -15.49 5.23
CA PHE A 316 4.63 -14.55 5.86
C PHE A 316 3.16 -14.79 5.46
N PHE A 317 2.89 -14.97 4.17
CA PHE A 317 1.54 -15.31 3.72
C PHE A 317 1.09 -16.69 4.24
N ASP A 318 1.97 -17.68 4.32
CA ASP A 318 1.65 -18.99 4.90
C ASP A 318 1.26 -18.87 6.38
N ALA A 319 1.96 -18.03 7.14
CA ALA A 319 1.69 -17.82 8.56
C ALA A 319 0.35 -17.10 8.81
N HIS A 320 0.01 -16.11 7.99
CA HIS A 320 -1.14 -15.23 8.25
C HIS A 320 -2.40 -15.56 7.44
N LEU A 321 -2.29 -16.28 6.32
CA LEU A 321 -3.44 -16.74 5.54
C LEU A 321 -3.88 -18.16 5.87
N GLY A 322 -3.23 -18.80 6.87
CA GLY A 322 -3.46 -20.17 7.27
C GLY A 322 -2.93 -21.19 6.24
N GLN A 323 -2.80 -22.43 6.67
CA GLN A 323 -2.43 -23.57 5.81
C GLN A 323 -3.66 -24.19 5.17
#